data_460b26b87187a6ea3e6f865c002dde38
#
_entry.id   460b26b87187a6ea3e6f865c002dde38
#
_cell.length_a   1.000
_cell.length_b   1.000
_cell.length_c   1.000
_cell.angle_alpha   90.00
_cell.angle_beta   90.00
_cell.angle_gamma   90.00
#
_symmetry.space_group_name_H-M   'P 1'
#
loop_
_entity.id
_entity.type
_entity.pdbx_description
1 polymer ?
#
loop_
_entity_poly.entity_id
_entity_poly.type
_entity_poly.pdbx_seq_one_letter_code
_entity_poly.pdbx_strand_id
1 'polypeptide(L)' 'MGYPDRRHMTGKIRTIRIDKGFGFIKDDAGKDYFFHQSAIYGEGLADLREGDSVEFEVGQGPKGPRAESVRRTST' A
#
# COMPACT_ATOMS: atom_id res chain seq x y z
N MET A 1 24.62 2.01 -2.17
CA MET A 1 24.03 2.51 -2.24
C MET A 1 23.03 2.46 -2.89
N GLY A 2 22.35 2.57 -2.78
CA GLY A 2 21.25 2.29 -3.41
C GLY A 2 20.90 3.23 -4.37
N TYR A 3 20.23 2.86 -5.27
CA TYR A 3 19.70 3.75 -6.22
C TYR A 3 18.23 3.70 -6.08
N PRO A 4 17.54 4.70 -6.58
CA PRO A 4 16.11 4.78 -6.42
C PRO A 4 15.45 3.56 -7.03
N ASP A 5 14.59 2.98 -6.28
CA ASP A 5 13.73 1.94 -6.78
C ASP A 5 12.46 2.61 -7.25
N ARG A 6 12.26 2.65 -8.54
CA ARG A 6 11.14 3.37 -9.11
C ARG A 6 9.81 2.78 -8.72
N ARG A 7 9.81 1.54 -8.25
CA ARG A 7 8.57 0.93 -7.80
C ARG A 7 8.30 1.17 -6.35
N HIS A 8 9.28 1.69 -5.62
CA HIS A 8 9.13 1.90 -4.20
C HIS A 8 8.50 3.26 -3.97
N MET A 9 7.35 3.27 -3.33
CA MET A 9 6.59 4.48 -3.11
C MET A 9 6.19 4.58 -1.66
N THR A 10 5.81 5.78 -1.28
CA THR A 10 5.22 6.01 0.04
C THR A 10 3.87 6.68 -0.15
N GLY A 11 2.98 6.44 0.79
CA GLY A 11 1.67 7.02 0.74
C GLY A 11 0.97 6.83 2.06
N LYS A 12 -0.33 7.06 2.05
CA LYS A 12 -1.14 6.88 3.24
C LYS A 12 -2.35 6.04 2.92
N ILE A 13 -2.76 5.28 3.90
CA ILE A 13 -3.95 4.45 3.76
C ILE A 13 -5.16 5.37 3.62
N ARG A 14 -5.87 5.22 2.51
CA ARG A 14 -7.05 6.01 2.26
C ARG A 14 -8.30 5.29 2.71
N THR A 15 -8.36 3.98 2.49
CA THR A 15 -9.53 3.18 2.78
C THR A 15 -9.08 1.78 3.18
N ILE A 16 -9.77 1.21 4.15
CA ILE A 16 -9.54 -0.17 4.59
C ILE A 16 -10.88 -0.86 4.61
N ARG A 17 -10.94 -2.03 3.97
CA ARG A 17 -12.13 -2.89 3.98
C ARG A 17 -11.74 -4.23 4.57
N ILE A 18 -11.77 -4.32 5.87
CA ILE A 18 -11.34 -5.53 6.56
C ILE A 18 -12.21 -6.71 6.19
N ASP A 19 -13.51 -6.48 6.08
CA ASP A 19 -14.45 -7.54 5.77
C ASP A 19 -14.24 -8.11 4.37
N LYS A 20 -13.63 -7.33 3.49
CA LYS A 20 -13.39 -7.77 2.12
C LYS A 20 -11.92 -8.06 1.85
N GLY A 21 -11.05 -7.73 2.79
CA GLY A 21 -9.65 -8.06 2.69
C GLY A 21 -8.83 -7.18 1.75
N PHE A 22 -9.23 -5.92 1.56
CA PHE A 22 -8.46 -5.04 0.70
C PHE A 22 -8.54 -3.60 1.18
N GLY A 23 -7.78 -2.73 0.53
CA GLY A 23 -7.81 -1.32 0.81
C GLY A 23 -7.20 -0.52 -0.32
N PHE A 24 -7.09 0.78 -0.10
CA PHE A 24 -6.50 1.69 -1.07
C PHE A 24 -5.47 2.57 -0.36
N ILE A 25 -4.40 2.86 -1.08
CA ILE A 25 -3.34 3.75 -0.62
C ILE A 25 -3.30 4.93 -1.56
N LYS A 26 -3.17 6.13 -1.01
CA LYS A 26 -3.04 7.33 -1.81
C LYS A 26 -1.61 7.84 -1.70
N ASP A 27 -0.96 8.03 -2.83
CA ASP A 27 0.41 8.51 -2.83
C ASP A 27 0.46 10.03 -2.72
N ASP A 28 1.67 10.58 -2.74
CA ASP A 28 1.84 12.01 -2.56
C ASP A 28 1.27 12.82 -3.73
N ALA A 29 1.14 12.18 -4.87
CA ALA A 29 0.57 12.85 -6.05
C ALA A 29 -0.93 12.74 -6.09
N GLY A 30 -1.54 12.06 -5.12
CA GLY A 30 -2.98 11.93 -5.08
C GLY A 30 -3.53 10.74 -5.85
N LYS A 31 -2.66 9.84 -6.27
CA LYS A 31 -3.08 8.67 -7.01
C LYS A 31 -3.39 7.52 -6.07
N ASP A 32 -4.46 6.81 -6.33
CA ASP A 32 -4.89 5.70 -5.49
C ASP A 32 -4.35 4.39 -6.05
N TYR A 33 -3.96 3.51 -5.13
CA TYR A 33 -3.49 2.18 -5.47
C TYR A 33 -4.28 1.17 -4.67
N PHE A 34 -4.78 0.16 -5.35
CA PHE A 34 -5.46 -0.95 -4.70
C PHE A 34 -4.41 -1.87 -4.08
N PHE A 35 -4.72 -2.42 -2.91
CA PHE A 35 -3.90 -3.49 -2.35
C PHE A 35 -4.79 -4.52 -1.69
N HIS A 36 -4.39 -5.77 -1.81
CA HIS A 36 -5.07 -6.89 -1.18
C HIS A 36 -4.34 -7.23 0.11
N GLN A 37 -5.05 -7.83 1.07
CA GLN A 37 -4.41 -8.15 2.34
C GLN A 37 -3.20 -9.05 2.18
N SER A 38 -3.18 -9.88 1.14
CA SER A 38 -2.04 -10.74 0.89
C SER A 38 -0.79 -9.97 0.48
N ALA A 39 -0.94 -8.71 0.12
CA ALA A 39 0.20 -7.87 -0.26
C ALA A 39 0.82 -7.15 0.94
N ILE A 40 0.26 -7.31 2.11
CA ILE A 40 0.79 -6.65 3.30
C ILE A 40 1.95 -7.47 3.85
N TYR A 41 3.07 -6.79 4.03
CA TYR A 41 4.28 -7.45 4.49
C TYR A 41 4.33 -7.41 6.01
N GLY A 42 4.37 -8.58 6.60
CA GLY A 42 4.55 -8.71 8.05
C GLY A 42 3.28 -8.68 8.85
N GLU A 43 2.51 -7.63 8.73
CA GLU A 43 1.32 -7.47 9.55
C GLU A 43 0.07 -7.68 8.71
N GLY A 44 -1.02 -7.95 9.39
CA GLY A 44 -2.27 -8.13 8.70
C GLY A 44 -3.00 -6.83 8.45
N LEU A 45 -4.05 -6.94 7.65
CA LEU A 45 -4.86 -5.78 7.31
C LEU A 45 -5.45 -5.12 8.55
N ALA A 46 -5.76 -5.90 9.57
CA ALA A 46 -6.36 -5.36 10.78
C ALA A 46 -5.42 -4.45 11.55
N ASP A 47 -4.13 -4.52 11.27
CA ASP A 47 -3.16 -3.66 11.94
C ASP A 47 -2.97 -2.32 11.26
N LEU A 48 -3.57 -2.15 10.10
CA LEU A 48 -3.49 -0.89 9.37
C LEU A 48 -4.75 -0.08 9.60
N ARG A 49 -4.59 1.23 9.55
CA ARG A 49 -5.71 2.13 9.73
C ARG A 49 -5.65 3.24 8.71
N GLU A 50 -6.80 3.81 8.44
CA GLU A 50 -6.86 4.96 7.54
C GLU A 50 -6.01 6.08 8.11
N GLY A 51 -5.21 6.66 7.24
CA GLY A 51 -4.29 7.71 7.65
C GLY A 51 -2.89 7.26 7.97
N ASP A 52 -2.67 5.94 8.12
CA ASP A 52 -1.34 5.42 8.40
C ASP A 52 -0.42 5.64 7.21
N SER A 53 0.82 5.97 7.50
CA SER A 53 1.85 6.08 6.46
C SER A 53 2.39 4.69 6.15
N VAL A 54 2.53 4.40 4.87
CA VAL A 54 3.00 3.08 4.43
C VAL A 54 3.98 3.24 3.30
N GLU A 55 4.81 2.22 3.14
CA GLU A 55 5.64 2.04 1.96
C GLU A 55 5.09 0.88 1.17
N PHE A 56 5.22 0.97 -0.14
CA PHE A 56 4.74 -0.11 -0.99
C PHE A 56 5.47 -0.08 -2.31
N GLU A 57 5.37 -1.17 -3.03
CA GLU A 57 5.89 -1.26 -4.39
C GLU A 57 4.71 -1.25 -5.34
N VAL A 58 4.92 -0.64 -6.51
CA VAL A 58 3.89 -0.61 -7.53
C VAL A 58 4.06 -1.81 -8.44
N GLY A 59 3.01 -2.63 -8.51
CA GLY A 59 2.99 -3.74 -9.43
C GLY A 59 1.91 -3.55 -10.47
N GLN A 60 1.96 -4.34 -11.51
CA GLN A 60 0.96 -4.32 -12.54
C GLN A 60 0.04 -5.51 -12.38
N GLY A 61 -1.23 -5.26 -12.38
CA GLY A 61 -2.21 -6.32 -12.30
C GLY A 61 -3.18 -6.22 -13.46
N PRO A 62 -4.10 -7.17 -13.54
CA PRO A 62 -5.09 -7.15 -14.63
C PRO A 62 -5.95 -5.92 -14.65
N LYS A 63 -6.11 -5.29 -13.49
CA LYS A 63 -6.95 -4.11 -13.38
C LYS A 63 -6.16 -2.82 -13.32
N GLY A 64 -4.84 -2.90 -13.53
CA GLY A 64 -4.01 -1.71 -13.51
C GLY A 64 -2.99 -1.74 -12.39
N PRO A 65 -2.39 -0.61 -12.08
CA PRO A 65 -1.38 -0.56 -11.01
C PRO A 65 -1.97 -0.93 -9.66
N ARG A 66 -1.18 -1.62 -8.87
CA ARG A 66 -1.61 -1.99 -7.53
C ARG A 66 -0.40 -1.90 -6.59
N ALA A 67 -0.68 -1.81 -5.31
CA ALA A 67 0.38 -1.78 -4.30
C ALA A 67 0.71 -3.19 -3.87
N GLU A 68 2.00 -3.46 -3.73
CA GLU A 68 2.51 -4.74 -3.28
C GLU A 68 3.53 -4.49 -2.18
N SER A 69 3.79 -5.51 -1.38
CA SER A 69 4.77 -5.42 -0.29
C SER A 69 4.51 -4.21 0.59
N VAL A 70 3.25 -4.04 0.96
CA VAL A 70 2.82 -2.90 1.75
C VAL A 70 3.29 -3.08 3.18
N ARG A 71 3.91 -2.04 3.74
CA ARG A 71 4.28 -2.07 5.14
C ARG A 71 4.11 -0.69 5.74
N ARG A 72 3.80 -0.67 7.02
CA ARG A 72 3.63 0.58 7.73
C ARG A 72 4.98 1.18 8.05
N THR A 73 5.11 2.48 7.79
CA THR A 73 6.35 3.18 8.08
C THR A 73 6.27 4.06 9.31
N SER A 74 5.08 4.33 9.77
CA SER A 74 4.94 5.20 10.93
C SER A 74 5.44 4.50 12.17
N THR A 75 5.97 5.28 13.07
CA THR A 75 6.49 4.75 14.32
C THR A 75 5.77 5.39 15.48
#